data_be37b466c4fbb55e9281ac38afb500e1
#
_entry.id   be37b466c4fbb55e9281ac38afb500e1
#
_cell.length_a   1.000
_cell.length_b   1.000
_cell.length_c   1.000
_cell.angle_alpha   90.00
_cell.angle_beta   90.00
_cell.angle_gamma   90.00
#
_symmetry.space_group_name_H-M   'P 1'
#
loop_
_entity.id
_entity.type
_entity.pdbx_description
1 polymer ?
#
loop_
_entity_poly.entity_id
_entity_poly.type
_entity_poly.pdbx_seq_one_letter_code
_entity_poly.pdbx_strand_id
1 'polypeptide(L)'
;MFVVGATNPAIRMLGPVYGKDSGFTQLEIGIFLSLALIGGVAAQIPIGYLADRFDRRKVLITLSFLSIICSATLIIVSGDNFYIFSIFVFLFSFFALPLFSIAAAHANDFSEKEFFVDLAVSLIFVYGVSAILCTVIVSSLFEIFGSGVLFIYIGIVHLILCVFGAYRMTIRPTVEDKKPYLAFPRTSFVFLKMFKKSKSD
;
A
#
# COMPACT_ATOMS: atom_id res chain seq x y z
N MET A 1 3.96 7.08 -3.12
CA MET A 1 3.21 7.43 -1.91
C MET A 1 1.74 7.72 -2.15
N PHE A 2 1.38 8.51 -3.15
CA PHE A 2 -0.02 8.82 -3.44
C PHE A 2 -0.93 7.59 -3.54
N VAL A 3 -0.56 6.58 -4.33
CA VAL A 3 -1.34 5.33 -4.50
C VAL A 3 -1.57 4.61 -3.17
N VAL A 4 -0.57 4.55 -2.31
CA VAL A 4 -0.69 3.88 -1.01
C VAL A 4 -1.62 4.64 -0.06
N GLY A 5 -1.54 5.99 -0.09
CA GLY A 5 -2.46 6.86 0.65
C GLY A 5 -3.89 6.79 0.11
N ALA A 6 -4.05 6.56 -1.17
CA ALA A 6 -5.35 6.37 -1.80
C ALA A 6 -6.00 5.01 -1.44
N THR A 7 -5.20 3.94 -1.32
CA THR A 7 -5.70 2.57 -1.16
C THR A 7 -5.91 2.16 0.30
N ASN A 8 -4.90 2.36 1.17
CA ASN A 8 -4.94 1.85 2.54
C ASN A 8 -6.06 2.45 3.40
N PRO A 9 -6.28 3.78 3.40
CA PRO A 9 -7.40 4.38 4.12
C PRO A 9 -8.75 3.97 3.53
N ALA A 10 -8.87 3.83 2.20
CA ALA A 10 -10.10 3.40 1.57
C ALA A 10 -10.56 2.03 2.11
N ILE A 11 -9.67 1.04 2.18
CA ILE A 11 -10.01 -0.27 2.75
C ILE A 11 -10.37 -0.18 4.23
N ARG A 12 -9.61 0.60 5.03
CA ARG A 12 -9.82 0.67 6.48
C ARG A 12 -11.09 1.41 6.87
N MET A 13 -11.43 2.47 6.15
CA MET A 13 -12.58 3.33 6.46
C MET A 13 -13.84 2.84 5.77
N LEU A 14 -13.75 2.43 4.52
CA LEU A 14 -14.91 2.04 3.71
C LEU A 14 -15.09 0.52 3.61
N GLY A 15 -14.09 -0.27 3.97
CA GLY A 15 -14.21 -1.73 4.07
C GLY A 15 -15.33 -2.20 5.00
N PRO A 16 -15.53 -1.62 6.19
CA PRO A 16 -16.67 -1.95 7.04
C PRO A 16 -18.02 -1.65 6.39
N VAL A 17 -18.12 -0.55 5.64
CA VAL A 17 -19.35 -0.20 4.89
C VAL A 17 -19.59 -1.21 3.79
N TYR A 18 -18.55 -1.53 3.01
CA TYR A 18 -18.60 -2.58 2.00
C TYR A 18 -19.06 -3.92 2.59
N GLY A 19 -18.45 -4.35 3.71
CA GLY A 19 -18.80 -5.61 4.36
C GLY A 19 -20.26 -5.65 4.83
N LYS A 20 -20.75 -4.55 5.38
CA LYS A 20 -22.16 -4.42 5.78
C LYS A 20 -23.11 -4.53 4.58
N ASP A 21 -22.80 -3.83 3.49
CA ASP A 21 -23.60 -3.85 2.26
C ASP A 21 -23.57 -5.22 1.56
N SER A 22 -22.46 -5.95 1.73
CA SER A 22 -22.32 -7.33 1.24
C SER A 22 -22.97 -8.38 2.15
N GLY A 23 -23.65 -7.97 3.22
CA GLY A 23 -24.35 -8.85 4.15
C GLY A 23 -23.46 -9.55 5.17
N PHE A 24 -22.20 -9.13 5.35
CA PHE A 24 -21.30 -9.71 6.35
C PHE A 24 -21.74 -9.36 7.76
N THR A 25 -21.62 -10.32 8.67
CA THR A 25 -21.79 -10.11 10.10
C THR A 25 -20.67 -9.22 10.65
N GLN A 26 -20.88 -8.64 11.82
CA GLN A 26 -19.84 -7.83 12.49
C GLN A 26 -18.55 -8.61 12.74
N LEU A 27 -18.66 -9.92 13.04
CA LEU A 27 -17.52 -10.80 13.23
C LEU A 27 -16.74 -10.98 11.93
N GLU A 28 -17.43 -11.22 10.81
CA GLU A 28 -16.80 -11.36 9.49
C GLU A 28 -16.12 -10.07 9.04
N ILE A 29 -16.72 -8.91 9.30
CA ILE A 29 -16.06 -7.61 9.06
C ILE A 29 -14.79 -7.48 9.89
N GLY A 30 -14.84 -7.87 11.16
CA GLY A 30 -13.66 -7.88 12.04
C GLY A 30 -12.57 -8.82 11.53
N ILE A 31 -12.92 -10.02 11.08
CA ILE A 31 -12.00 -11.00 10.47
C ILE A 31 -11.39 -10.42 9.19
N PHE A 32 -12.20 -9.88 8.31
CA PHE A 32 -11.78 -9.22 7.06
C PHE A 32 -10.71 -8.15 7.32
N LEU A 33 -10.98 -7.21 8.23
CA LEU A 33 -10.03 -6.14 8.56
C LEU A 33 -8.76 -6.68 9.23
N SER A 34 -8.88 -7.70 10.07
CA SER A 34 -7.74 -8.36 10.72
C SER A 34 -6.85 -9.05 9.70
N LEU A 35 -7.42 -9.78 8.74
CA LEU A 35 -6.69 -10.45 7.66
C LEU A 35 -5.99 -9.44 6.74
N ALA A 36 -6.63 -8.30 6.48
CA ALA A 36 -5.98 -7.21 5.75
C ALA A 36 -4.73 -6.69 6.50
N LEU A 37 -4.77 -6.57 7.82
CA LEU A 37 -3.61 -6.17 8.62
C LEU A 37 -2.53 -7.26 8.65
N ILE A 38 -2.93 -8.50 8.93
CA ILE A 38 -2.00 -9.65 9.03
C ILE A 38 -1.28 -9.86 7.70
N GLY A 39 -1.99 -9.81 6.56
CA GLY A 39 -1.40 -9.94 5.23
C GLY A 39 -0.28 -8.91 5.01
N GLY A 40 -0.54 -7.66 5.35
CA GLY A 40 0.47 -6.61 5.22
C GLY A 40 1.66 -6.75 6.15
N VAL A 41 1.45 -7.20 7.39
CA VAL A 41 2.55 -7.45 8.35
C VAL A 41 3.39 -8.64 7.90
N ALA A 42 2.74 -9.74 7.50
CA ALA A 42 3.42 -10.95 7.02
C ALA A 42 4.29 -10.66 5.78
N ALA A 43 3.89 -9.73 4.94
CA ALA A 43 4.61 -9.35 3.74
C ALA A 43 5.90 -8.54 3.99
N GLN A 44 6.03 -7.87 5.14
CA GLN A 44 7.13 -6.91 5.36
C GLN A 44 8.52 -7.56 5.20
N ILE A 45 8.73 -8.74 5.75
CA ILE A 45 10.03 -9.42 5.70
C ILE A 45 10.31 -9.99 4.30
N PRO A 46 9.45 -10.85 3.70
CA PRO A 46 9.76 -11.45 2.41
C PRO A 46 9.83 -10.44 1.28
N ILE A 47 8.93 -9.44 1.28
CA ILE A 47 8.91 -8.42 0.24
C ILE A 47 10.06 -7.41 0.43
N GLY A 48 10.43 -7.09 1.69
CA GLY A 48 11.61 -6.29 1.98
C GLY A 48 12.90 -6.92 1.43
N TYR A 49 13.09 -8.20 1.69
CA TYR A 49 14.21 -8.96 1.15
C TYR A 49 14.24 -8.99 -0.39
N LEU A 50 13.07 -9.12 -1.01
CA LEU A 50 12.94 -9.06 -2.47
C LEU A 50 13.32 -7.67 -3.01
N ALA A 51 12.88 -6.60 -2.34
CA ALA A 51 13.18 -5.21 -2.72
C ALA A 51 14.67 -4.85 -2.57
N ASP A 52 15.40 -5.52 -1.68
CA ASP A 52 16.85 -5.32 -1.56
C ASP A 52 17.63 -6.05 -2.65
N ARG A 53 17.15 -7.21 -3.11
CA ARG A 53 17.83 -7.99 -4.16
C ARG A 53 17.53 -7.51 -5.58
N PHE A 54 16.29 -7.11 -5.83
CA PHE A 54 15.84 -6.70 -7.15
C PHE A 54 15.69 -5.19 -7.28
N ASP A 55 15.55 -4.68 -8.49
CA ASP A 55 15.22 -3.27 -8.73
C ASP A 55 13.87 -2.94 -8.08
N ARG A 56 13.88 -2.02 -7.11
CA ARG A 56 12.69 -1.62 -6.33
C ARG A 56 11.53 -1.16 -7.21
N ARG A 57 11.82 -0.58 -8.38
CA ARG A 57 10.80 -0.18 -9.36
C ARG A 57 10.09 -1.39 -9.94
N LYS A 58 10.85 -2.46 -10.29
CA LYS A 58 10.28 -3.72 -10.77
C LYS A 58 9.41 -4.36 -9.68
N VAL A 59 9.90 -4.38 -8.45
CA VAL A 59 9.15 -4.91 -7.30
C VAL A 59 7.86 -4.12 -7.09
N LEU A 60 7.90 -2.78 -7.10
CA LEU A 60 6.70 -1.93 -6.98
C LEU A 60 5.66 -2.23 -8.06
N ILE A 61 6.08 -2.35 -9.33
CA ILE A 61 5.19 -2.66 -10.45
C ILE A 61 4.59 -4.06 -10.29
N THR A 62 5.42 -5.06 -9.98
CA THR A 62 4.95 -6.45 -9.81
C THR A 62 3.93 -6.57 -8.67
N LEU A 63 4.20 -5.96 -7.52
CA LEU A 63 3.27 -5.97 -6.40
C LEU A 63 1.95 -5.25 -6.73
N SER A 64 2.04 -4.11 -7.42
CA SER A 64 0.83 -3.40 -7.88
C SER A 64 0.04 -4.22 -8.88
N PHE A 65 0.69 -4.92 -9.79
CA PHE A 65 0.03 -5.81 -10.75
C PHE A 65 -0.67 -6.98 -10.04
N LEU A 66 -0.02 -7.61 -9.05
CA LEU A 66 -0.65 -8.65 -8.24
C LEU A 66 -1.82 -8.11 -7.40
N SER A 67 -1.72 -6.87 -6.91
CA SER A 67 -2.83 -6.19 -6.23
C SER A 67 -4.03 -5.94 -7.16
N ILE A 68 -3.80 -5.64 -8.44
CA ILE A 68 -4.87 -5.51 -9.44
C ILE A 68 -5.58 -6.85 -9.63
N ILE A 69 -4.84 -7.95 -9.76
CA ILE A 69 -5.42 -9.29 -9.91
C ILE A 69 -6.29 -9.64 -8.69
N CYS A 70 -5.75 -9.43 -7.48
CA CYS A 70 -6.52 -9.66 -6.26
C CYS A 70 -7.78 -8.79 -6.19
N SER A 71 -7.67 -7.51 -6.56
CA SER A 71 -8.79 -6.58 -6.59
C SER A 71 -9.87 -7.00 -7.58
N ALA A 72 -9.48 -7.42 -8.78
CA ALA A 72 -10.40 -7.94 -9.79
C ALA A 72 -11.12 -9.23 -9.31
N THR A 73 -10.39 -10.12 -8.63
CA THR A 73 -11.00 -11.33 -8.03
C THR A 73 -11.98 -10.96 -6.92
N LEU A 74 -11.66 -9.97 -6.08
CA LEU A 74 -12.55 -9.49 -5.02
C LEU A 74 -13.87 -8.92 -5.59
N ILE A 75 -13.85 -8.30 -6.77
CA ILE A 75 -15.05 -7.85 -7.46
C ILE A 75 -15.93 -9.05 -7.86
N ILE A 76 -15.32 -10.11 -8.38
CA ILE A 76 -16.05 -11.30 -8.88
C ILE A 76 -16.61 -12.13 -7.71
N VAL A 77 -15.85 -12.26 -6.63
CA VAL A 77 -16.21 -13.12 -5.48
C VAL A 77 -17.09 -12.39 -4.46
N SER A 78 -17.38 -11.10 -4.67
CA SER A 78 -18.07 -10.23 -3.72
C SER A 78 -19.36 -10.85 -3.16
N GLY A 79 -19.38 -11.19 -1.88
CA GLY A 79 -20.56 -11.62 -1.14
C GLY A 79 -20.89 -13.11 -1.17
N ASP A 80 -20.51 -13.86 -2.20
CA ASP A 80 -20.95 -15.24 -2.39
C ASP A 80 -20.23 -16.23 -1.47
N ASN A 81 -18.95 -15.99 -1.18
CA ASN A 81 -18.15 -16.88 -0.33
C ASN A 81 -17.14 -16.10 0.51
N PHE A 82 -17.49 -15.90 1.77
CA PHE A 82 -16.63 -15.18 2.74
C PHE A 82 -15.22 -15.76 2.88
N TYR A 83 -15.05 -17.07 2.79
CA TYR A 83 -13.73 -17.70 2.94
C TYR A 83 -12.81 -17.36 1.76
N ILE A 84 -13.32 -17.46 0.53
CA ILE A 84 -12.55 -17.09 -0.67
C ILE A 84 -12.26 -15.58 -0.65
N PHE A 85 -13.25 -14.76 -0.32
CA PHE A 85 -13.09 -13.33 -0.14
C PHE A 85 -11.97 -13.00 0.86
N SER A 86 -11.95 -13.65 2.01
CA SER A 86 -10.96 -13.46 3.06
C SER A 86 -9.54 -13.80 2.62
N ILE A 87 -9.37 -14.88 1.85
CA ILE A 87 -8.07 -15.26 1.27
C ILE A 87 -7.57 -14.15 0.32
N PHE A 88 -8.42 -13.65 -0.56
CA PHE A 88 -8.01 -12.61 -1.50
C PHE A 88 -7.78 -11.25 -0.85
N VAL A 89 -8.47 -10.93 0.23
CA VAL A 89 -8.17 -9.76 1.05
C VAL A 89 -6.78 -9.86 1.71
N PHE A 90 -6.47 -11.02 2.27
CA PHE A 90 -5.13 -11.29 2.82
C PHE A 90 -4.05 -11.12 1.74
N LEU A 91 -4.21 -11.77 0.58
CA LEU A 91 -3.28 -11.69 -0.54
C LEU A 91 -3.15 -10.26 -1.08
N PHE A 92 -4.28 -9.57 -1.26
CA PHE A 92 -4.28 -8.17 -1.67
C PHE A 92 -3.42 -7.32 -0.73
N SER A 93 -3.66 -7.44 0.57
CA SER A 93 -2.93 -6.67 1.58
C SER A 93 -1.46 -7.09 1.68
N PHE A 94 -1.16 -8.38 1.45
CA PHE A 94 0.20 -8.88 1.35
C PHE A 94 0.99 -8.19 0.23
N PHE A 95 0.36 -7.89 -0.90
CA PHE A 95 1.01 -7.19 -2.01
C PHE A 95 0.94 -5.67 -1.88
N ALA A 96 -0.16 -5.11 -1.40
CA ALA A 96 -0.40 -3.67 -1.41
C ALA A 96 0.26 -2.91 -0.23
N LEU A 97 0.28 -3.48 0.99
CA LEU A 97 0.80 -2.74 2.15
C LEU A 97 2.31 -2.48 2.12
N PRO A 98 3.18 -3.40 1.65
CA PRO A 98 4.63 -3.14 1.59
C PRO A 98 5.02 -2.04 0.60
N LEU A 99 4.14 -1.67 -0.34
CA LEU A 99 4.41 -0.61 -1.31
C LEU A 99 4.82 0.71 -0.65
N PHE A 100 4.30 1.02 0.55
CA PHE A 100 4.72 2.20 1.32
C PHE A 100 6.22 2.16 1.64
N SER A 101 6.66 1.08 2.24
CA SER A 101 8.04 0.92 2.70
C SER A 101 9.01 0.84 1.52
N ILE A 102 8.63 0.16 0.42
CA ILE A 102 9.46 0.07 -0.78
C ILE A 102 9.55 1.42 -1.49
N ALA A 103 8.44 2.16 -1.59
CA ALA A 103 8.44 3.48 -2.18
C ALA A 103 9.27 4.49 -1.36
N ALA A 104 9.23 4.38 -0.03
CA ALA A 104 10.08 5.17 0.86
C ALA A 104 11.56 4.80 0.70
N ALA A 105 11.88 3.50 0.66
CA ALA A 105 13.24 3.03 0.42
C ALA A 105 13.75 3.47 -0.95
N HIS A 106 12.92 3.39 -2.00
CA HIS A 106 13.28 3.87 -3.33
C HIS A 106 13.54 5.38 -3.35
N ALA A 107 12.74 6.18 -2.64
CA ALA A 107 12.97 7.62 -2.54
C ALA A 107 14.29 7.93 -1.79
N ASN A 108 14.59 7.16 -0.74
CA ASN A 108 15.84 7.30 0.03
C ASN A 108 17.10 6.96 -0.78
N ASP A 109 17.00 6.09 -1.82
CA ASP A 109 18.15 5.79 -2.69
C ASP A 109 18.64 7.02 -3.45
N PHE A 110 17.75 7.98 -3.72
CA PHE A 110 18.06 9.22 -4.44
C PHE A 110 18.31 10.43 -3.52
N SER A 111 18.21 10.27 -2.20
CA SER A 111 18.37 11.35 -1.24
C SER A 111 19.73 11.29 -0.54
N GLU A 112 20.33 12.44 -0.30
CA GLU A 112 21.48 12.56 0.59
C GLU A 112 21.05 12.36 2.05
N LYS A 113 21.98 11.94 2.91
CA LYS A 113 21.68 11.60 4.31
C LYS A 113 21.09 12.79 5.09
N GLU A 114 21.50 13.99 4.76
CA GLU A 114 21.06 15.22 5.41
C GLU A 114 19.57 15.49 5.20
N PHE A 115 19.02 15.08 4.06
CA PHE A 115 17.61 15.32 3.69
C PHE A 115 16.66 14.16 4.03
N PHE A 116 17.11 13.12 4.74
CA PHE A 116 16.26 11.97 5.05
C PHE A 116 15.01 12.32 5.86
N VAL A 117 15.15 13.27 6.79
CA VAL A 117 14.02 13.71 7.63
C VAL A 117 13.01 14.47 6.79
N ASP A 118 13.47 15.42 5.98
CA ASP A 118 12.61 16.23 5.13
C ASP A 118 11.90 15.37 4.08
N LEU A 119 12.60 14.38 3.53
CA LEU A 119 12.02 13.41 2.62
C LEU A 119 10.93 12.58 3.32
N ALA A 120 11.20 12.07 4.52
CA ALA A 120 10.23 11.28 5.27
C ALA A 120 8.97 12.09 5.59
N VAL A 121 9.12 13.35 6.02
CA VAL A 121 8.00 14.27 6.27
C VAL A 121 7.20 14.50 4.99
N SER A 122 7.88 14.76 3.87
CA SER A 122 7.25 14.97 2.56
C SER A 122 6.46 13.75 2.10
N LEU A 123 7.01 12.54 2.29
CA LEU A 123 6.35 11.29 1.92
C LEU A 123 5.09 11.03 2.76
N ILE A 124 5.16 11.32 4.08
CA ILE A 124 4.01 11.20 4.99
C ILE A 124 2.95 12.26 4.64
N PHE A 125 3.37 13.48 4.32
CA PHE A 125 2.46 14.54 3.89
C PHE A 125 1.68 14.16 2.62
N VAL A 126 2.39 13.70 1.57
CA VAL A 126 1.74 13.22 0.33
C VAL A 126 0.79 12.07 0.62
N TYR A 127 1.19 11.12 1.49
CA TYR A 127 0.32 10.04 1.93
C TYR A 127 -0.95 10.58 2.61
N GLY A 128 -0.82 11.52 3.54
CA GLY A 128 -1.95 12.10 4.29
C GLY A 128 -2.92 12.86 3.39
N VAL A 129 -2.40 13.72 2.51
CA VAL A 129 -3.22 14.47 1.54
C VAL A 129 -3.98 13.49 0.62
N SER A 130 -3.29 12.48 0.09
CA SER A 130 -3.95 11.48 -0.76
C SER A 130 -4.99 10.66 0.02
N ALA A 131 -4.73 10.35 1.30
CA ALA A 131 -5.68 9.64 2.15
C ALA A 131 -6.99 10.41 2.32
N ILE A 132 -6.91 11.71 2.56
CA ILE A 132 -8.09 12.57 2.72
C ILE A 132 -8.85 12.68 1.40
N LEU A 133 -8.17 13.13 0.34
CA LEU A 133 -8.81 13.38 -0.96
C LEU A 133 -9.44 12.11 -1.54
N CYS A 134 -8.71 11.01 -1.52
CA CYS A 134 -9.16 9.78 -2.14
C CYS A 134 -10.26 9.09 -1.32
N THR A 135 -10.28 9.22 0.00
CA THR A 135 -11.39 8.71 0.81
C THR A 135 -12.69 9.45 0.50
N VAL A 136 -12.65 10.78 0.35
CA VAL A 136 -13.82 11.57 -0.06
C VAL A 136 -14.30 11.15 -1.45
N ILE A 137 -13.38 10.99 -2.41
CA ILE A 137 -13.72 10.53 -3.77
C ILE A 137 -14.42 9.17 -3.73
N VAL A 138 -13.85 8.19 -3.00
CA VAL A 138 -14.44 6.84 -2.94
C VAL A 138 -15.78 6.85 -2.22
N SER A 139 -15.95 7.65 -1.16
CA SER A 139 -17.25 7.82 -0.48
C SER A 139 -18.31 8.34 -1.44
N SER A 140 -17.99 9.34 -2.25
CA SER A 140 -18.90 9.85 -3.26
C SER A 140 -19.22 8.81 -4.35
N LEU A 141 -18.24 7.99 -4.73
CA LEU A 141 -18.47 6.89 -5.67
C LEU A 141 -19.40 5.81 -5.08
N PHE A 142 -19.31 5.55 -3.76
CA PHE A 142 -20.23 4.63 -3.07
C PHE A 142 -21.68 5.10 -3.15
N GLU A 143 -21.94 6.40 -2.99
CA GLU A 143 -23.29 6.96 -3.10
C GLU A 143 -23.88 6.79 -4.49
N ILE A 144 -23.05 6.85 -5.54
CA ILE A 144 -23.51 6.80 -6.94
C ILE A 144 -23.59 5.36 -7.46
N PHE A 145 -22.57 4.53 -7.15
CA PHE A 145 -22.38 3.21 -7.77
C PHE A 145 -22.51 2.04 -6.78
N GLY A 146 -22.74 2.34 -5.50
CA GLY A 146 -22.75 1.33 -4.44
C GLY A 146 -21.35 0.92 -3.97
N SER A 147 -21.29 0.15 -2.89
CA SER A 147 -20.03 -0.20 -2.20
C SER A 147 -19.09 -1.11 -3.00
N GLY A 148 -19.59 -1.85 -3.98
CA GLY A 148 -18.79 -2.68 -4.89
C GLY A 148 -17.73 -1.91 -5.68
N VAL A 149 -17.89 -0.59 -5.83
CA VAL A 149 -16.92 0.29 -6.50
C VAL A 149 -15.55 0.35 -5.78
N LEU A 150 -15.47 -0.05 -4.51
CA LEU A 150 -14.25 -0.03 -3.71
C LEU A 150 -13.08 -0.73 -4.41
N PHE A 151 -13.31 -1.97 -4.82
CA PHE A 151 -12.25 -2.77 -5.44
C PHE A 151 -11.95 -2.35 -6.88
N ILE A 152 -12.95 -1.81 -7.60
CA ILE A 152 -12.74 -1.20 -8.93
C ILE A 152 -11.82 0.01 -8.79
N TYR A 153 -12.12 0.91 -7.86
CA TYR A 153 -11.29 2.07 -7.56
C TYR A 153 -9.85 1.68 -7.20
N ILE A 154 -9.68 0.71 -6.31
CA ILE A 154 -8.37 0.20 -5.90
C ILE A 154 -7.61 -0.34 -7.11
N GLY A 155 -8.25 -1.14 -7.96
CA GLY A 155 -7.67 -1.67 -9.18
C GLY A 155 -7.17 -0.57 -10.12
N ILE A 156 -7.97 0.48 -10.33
CA ILE A 156 -7.61 1.63 -11.17
C ILE A 156 -6.42 2.39 -10.59
N VAL A 157 -6.39 2.63 -9.29
CA VAL A 157 -5.28 3.33 -8.62
C VAL A 157 -3.97 2.55 -8.74
N HIS A 158 -3.99 1.22 -8.59
CA HIS A 158 -2.83 0.37 -8.81
C HIS A 158 -2.42 0.29 -10.29
N LEU A 159 -3.37 0.31 -11.22
CA LEU A 159 -3.10 0.37 -12.65
C LEU A 159 -2.34 1.64 -13.03
N ILE A 160 -2.76 2.79 -12.49
CA ILE A 160 -2.04 4.05 -12.66
C ILE A 160 -0.58 3.94 -12.18
N LEU A 161 -0.34 3.27 -11.03
CA LEU A 161 1.02 3.04 -10.56
C LEU A 161 1.82 2.13 -11.50
N CYS A 162 1.22 1.06 -12.02
CA CYS A 162 1.87 0.16 -12.98
C CYS A 162 2.29 0.89 -14.25
N VAL A 163 1.36 1.64 -14.86
CA VAL A 163 1.61 2.40 -16.09
C VAL A 163 2.67 3.48 -15.87
N PHE A 164 2.52 4.28 -14.81
CA PHE A 164 3.49 5.31 -14.47
C PHE A 164 4.87 4.72 -14.14
N GLY A 165 4.91 3.62 -13.38
CA GLY A 165 6.15 2.93 -13.02
C GLY A 165 6.87 2.38 -14.25
N ALA A 166 6.14 1.72 -15.15
CA ALA A 166 6.67 1.22 -16.42
C ALA A 166 7.23 2.37 -17.26
N TYR A 167 6.49 3.46 -17.44
CA TYR A 167 6.94 4.66 -18.14
C TYR A 167 8.22 5.24 -17.54
N ARG A 168 8.28 5.37 -16.20
CA ARG A 168 9.48 5.89 -15.51
C ARG A 168 10.71 5.01 -15.68
N MET A 169 10.54 3.70 -15.83
CA MET A 169 11.65 2.76 -16.07
C MET A 169 12.30 2.97 -17.45
N THR A 170 11.57 3.48 -18.45
CA THR A 170 12.13 3.75 -19.78
C THR A 170 12.99 5.02 -19.81
N ILE A 171 12.79 5.94 -18.85
CA ILE A 171 13.43 7.28 -18.89
C ILE A 171 14.63 7.37 -17.94
N ARG A 172 14.62 6.66 -16.80
CA ARG A 172 15.66 6.80 -15.78
C ARG A 172 16.46 5.52 -15.59
N PRO A 173 17.81 5.60 -15.47
CA PRO A 173 18.65 4.45 -15.17
C PRO A 173 18.37 3.89 -13.78
N THR A 174 18.81 2.67 -13.53
CA THR A 174 18.73 2.00 -12.23
C THR A 174 19.79 2.57 -11.28
N VAL A 175 19.48 2.68 -9.99
CA VAL A 175 20.46 3.03 -8.96
C VAL A 175 21.34 1.80 -8.71
N GLU A 176 22.66 1.94 -8.82
CA GLU A 176 23.61 0.85 -8.61
C GLU A 176 23.82 0.58 -7.10
N ASP A 177 23.96 1.64 -6.30
CA ASP A 177 24.15 1.54 -4.84
C ASP A 177 22.83 1.72 -4.09
N LYS A 178 22.21 0.59 -3.73
CA LYS A 178 20.95 0.58 -2.97
C LYS A 178 21.23 0.61 -1.47
N LYS A 179 20.49 1.46 -0.77
CA LYS A 179 20.48 1.45 0.70
C LYS A 179 19.59 0.31 1.21
N PRO A 180 19.96 -0.37 2.32
CA PRO A 180 19.16 -1.48 2.86
C PRO A 180 17.72 -1.08 3.16
N TYR A 181 16.80 -2.00 2.90
CA TYR A 181 15.39 -1.81 3.25
C TYR A 181 15.22 -1.78 4.77
N LEU A 182 14.58 -0.74 5.25
CA LEU A 182 14.17 -0.64 6.64
C LEU A 182 12.64 -0.66 6.68
N ALA A 183 12.09 -1.66 7.35
CA ALA A 183 10.66 -1.70 7.62
C ALA A 183 10.30 -0.55 8.58
N PHE A 184 9.65 0.49 8.06
CA PHE A 184 9.17 1.60 8.89
C PHE A 184 7.73 1.32 9.32
N PRO A 185 7.50 0.89 10.57
CA PRO A 185 6.16 0.97 11.14
C PRO A 185 5.80 2.46 11.30
N ARG A 186 4.58 2.83 10.95
CA ARG A 186 4.06 4.22 10.98
C ARG A 186 4.20 4.91 12.34
N THR A 187 4.32 4.14 13.41
CA THR A 187 4.51 4.60 14.79
C THR A 187 5.85 4.09 15.28
N SER A 188 6.93 4.80 15.00
CA SER A 188 8.23 4.21 15.25
C SER A 188 9.09 4.99 16.23
N PHE A 189 9.36 4.35 17.36
CA PHE A 189 10.51 4.62 18.22
C PHE A 189 11.87 4.50 17.52
N VAL A 190 11.94 3.91 16.32
CA VAL A 190 13.14 3.78 15.49
C VAL A 190 13.62 5.15 15.00
N PHE A 191 12.70 6.11 14.77
CA PHE A 191 13.06 7.50 14.49
C PHE A 191 13.95 8.09 15.59
N LEU A 192 13.59 7.88 16.85
CA LEU A 192 14.38 8.34 18.00
C LEU A 192 15.78 7.68 18.08
N LYS A 193 15.90 6.41 17.69
CA LYS A 193 17.20 5.71 17.64
C LYS A 193 18.10 6.23 16.51
N MET A 194 17.55 6.60 15.36
CA MET A 194 18.32 7.20 14.27
C MET A 194 18.88 8.59 14.66
N PHE A 195 18.07 9.42 15.30
CA PHE A 195 18.51 10.72 15.81
C PHE A 195 19.62 10.60 16.86
N LYS A 196 19.56 9.57 17.72
CA LYS A 196 20.56 9.36 18.76
C LYS A 196 21.91 8.91 18.19
N LYS A 197 21.91 8.14 17.09
CA LYS A 197 23.12 7.66 16.42
C LYS A 197 23.81 8.74 15.56
N SER A 198 23.02 9.66 14.96
CA SER A 198 23.56 10.78 14.17
C SER A 198 24.24 11.88 15.02
N LYS A 199 24.03 11.90 16.35
CA LYS A 199 24.69 12.87 17.25
C LYS A 199 25.95 12.30 17.93
N SER A 200 26.28 11.01 17.72
CA SER A 200 27.45 10.35 18.32
C SER A 200 28.61 10.10 17.33
N ASP A 201 28.43 10.44 16.07
CA ASP A 201 29.44 10.49 15.01
C ASP A 201 29.69 11.95 14.59
#